data_bda537a1dd5b451ff7dce2db181c19f0
#
_entry.id   bda537a1dd5b451ff7dce2db181c19f0
#
_cell.length_a   1.000
_cell.length_b   1.000
_cell.length_c   1.000
_cell.angle_alpha   90.00
_cell.angle_beta   90.00
_cell.angle_gamma   90.00
#
_symmetry.space_group_name_H-M   'P 1'
#
loop_
_entity.id
_entity.type
_entity.pdbx_description
1 polymer ?
#
loop_
_entity_poly.entity_id
_entity_poly.type
_entity_poly.pdbx_seq_one_letter_code
_entity_poly.pdbx_strand_id
1 'polypeptide(L)'
;MKKEKKERKEKKIKREKKNNKFFEIIKNKWLIKGTTTLLLVVIVIACYVLINFGVSKLKIEDIDCTEKKLYSLSDETKSKMANLDKDITIQLINMKDVNYVIEYANKYPAISKKINVEEITDLSSRVDLQTKYNIKGTDSLIVVKSGEKEKTLELDDLTTIDYTTGSYIDKTEESITNAIVEVTIDKKPHVYVLTGKSYYNAEQALSLIISELQNESNDVDPIDILTKGEIPEDCSCLVITTLGQDLSELERDKILDYINNGGRILMLTSQNMLDIDTPNFNKILEQYGVTFGYGALLEQDGSKMLSNSPNLIIENANASFMSKLDMRLQMCLINAGKIELSDDAKLEELGVTYEIIAETSDKAFIRKDFTTSSSSRTEKDEAEGSAIIGTYITKKISDDKDSQLIMYSNELFASDLPVQYAQYTTNAVNLYNNKDIILNSISHLTERTDTIAARKKDDTQPYTVTDQQDVIIKTIIFVVPMLIILVGIVVGVYRKRKR
;
A
#
# COMPACT_ATOMS: atom_id res chain seq x y z
N MET A 1 81.30 42.60 38.51
CA MET A 1 81.54 41.19 38.10
C MET A 1 81.09 40.10 39.10
N LYS A 2 81.37 40.24 40.43
CA LYS A 2 80.99 39.19 41.42
C LYS A 2 79.44 39.13 41.67
N LYS A 3 78.74 40.26 41.64
CA LYS A 3 77.26 40.29 41.84
C LYS A 3 76.45 39.68 40.70
N GLU A 4 76.85 39.93 39.48
CA GLU A 4 76.20 39.37 38.32
C GLU A 4 76.36 37.85 38.19
N LYS A 5 77.45 37.29 38.54
CA LYS A 5 77.67 35.84 38.58
C LYS A 5 76.79 35.14 39.63
N LYS A 6 76.49 35.81 40.74
CA LYS A 6 75.66 35.28 41.82
C LYS A 6 74.16 35.26 41.37
N GLU A 7 73.68 36.32 40.73
CA GLU A 7 72.35 36.41 40.23
C GLU A 7 72.07 35.40 39.05
N ARG A 8 73.05 35.19 38.18
CA ARG A 8 73.00 34.19 37.14
C ARG A 8 72.93 32.77 37.69
N LYS A 9 73.69 32.48 38.76
CA LYS A 9 73.64 31.18 39.43
C LYS A 9 72.30 30.96 40.16
N GLU A 10 71.76 31.98 40.84
CA GLU A 10 70.44 31.88 41.48
C GLU A 10 69.30 31.73 40.50
N LYS A 11 69.32 32.41 39.33
CA LYS A 11 68.35 32.25 38.27
C LYS A 11 68.44 30.86 37.63
N LYS A 12 69.68 30.29 37.51
CA LYS A 12 69.85 28.93 36.96
C LYS A 12 69.37 27.89 37.96
N ILE A 13 69.61 28.02 39.24
CA ILE A 13 69.10 27.12 40.28
C ILE A 13 67.57 27.21 40.41
N LYS A 14 66.98 28.41 40.31
CA LYS A 14 65.49 28.56 40.26
C LYS A 14 64.86 27.93 39.02
N ARG A 15 65.54 28.04 37.88
CA ARG A 15 65.05 27.35 36.62
C ARG A 15 65.16 25.84 36.74
N GLU A 16 66.27 25.31 37.26
CA GLU A 16 66.44 23.86 37.47
C GLU A 16 65.45 23.31 38.52
N LYS A 17 65.17 24.02 39.60
CA LYS A 17 64.15 23.63 40.58
C LYS A 17 62.73 23.70 40.00
N LYS A 18 62.45 24.64 39.11
CA LYS A 18 61.16 24.75 38.46
C LYS A 18 60.96 23.64 37.44
N ASN A 19 62.02 23.26 36.69
CA ASN A 19 61.96 22.11 35.75
C ASN A 19 61.84 20.78 36.52
N ASN A 20 62.58 20.60 37.64
CA ASN A 20 62.42 19.36 38.40
C ASN A 20 61.03 19.22 39.03
N LYS A 21 60.43 20.32 39.52
CA LYS A 21 59.04 20.25 40.00
C LYS A 21 58.05 19.91 38.87
N PHE A 22 58.28 20.44 37.68
CA PHE A 22 57.43 20.10 36.50
C PHE A 22 57.55 18.63 36.07
N PHE A 23 58.82 18.09 36.11
CA PHE A 23 59.09 16.69 35.87
C PHE A 23 58.56 15.75 36.97
N GLU A 24 58.55 16.17 38.23
CA GLU A 24 57.93 15.40 39.32
C GLU A 24 56.40 15.35 39.23
N ILE A 25 55.79 16.46 38.81
CA ILE A 25 54.35 16.51 38.55
C ILE A 25 53.99 15.56 37.43
N ILE A 26 54.78 15.52 36.35
CA ILE A 26 54.55 14.61 35.21
C ILE A 26 54.81 13.14 35.59
N LYS A 27 55.73 12.84 36.52
CA LYS A 27 56.00 11.48 37.02
C LYS A 27 55.02 10.99 38.08
N ASN A 28 54.09 11.84 38.53
CA ASN A 28 53.09 11.40 39.48
C ASN A 28 52.14 10.38 38.84
N LYS A 29 52.24 9.11 39.29
CA LYS A 29 51.46 7.98 38.79
C LYS A 29 49.93 8.25 38.75
N TRP A 30 49.46 9.15 39.58
CA TRP A 30 48.06 9.54 39.63
C TRP A 30 47.68 10.51 38.51
N LEU A 31 48.55 11.48 38.21
CA LEU A 31 48.42 12.42 37.10
C LEU A 31 48.53 11.70 35.75
N ILE A 32 49.47 10.76 35.59
CA ILE A 32 49.64 9.96 34.37
C ILE A 32 48.41 9.08 34.13
N LYS A 33 47.85 8.48 35.19
CA LYS A 33 46.61 7.69 35.04
C LYS A 33 45.40 8.53 34.74
N GLY A 34 45.26 9.72 35.33
CA GLY A 34 44.19 10.66 35.06
C GLY A 34 44.26 11.24 33.65
N THR A 35 45.44 11.64 33.19
CA THR A 35 45.65 12.15 31.82
C THR A 35 45.48 11.07 30.75
N THR A 36 45.89 9.82 30.98
CA THR A 36 45.64 8.72 30.06
C THR A 36 44.15 8.40 29.95
N THR A 37 43.40 8.46 31.06
CA THR A 37 41.94 8.24 31.01
C THR A 37 41.23 9.39 30.27
N LEU A 38 41.64 10.64 30.53
CA LEU A 38 41.11 11.81 29.84
C LEU A 38 41.43 11.78 28.33
N LEU A 39 42.67 11.40 27.98
CA LEU A 39 43.07 11.23 26.58
C LEU A 39 42.27 10.13 25.88
N LEU A 40 42.00 9.03 26.57
CA LEU A 40 41.19 7.93 26.03
C LEU A 40 39.75 8.38 25.79
N VAL A 41 39.14 9.15 26.70
CA VAL A 41 37.82 9.75 26.53
C VAL A 41 37.80 10.70 25.33
N VAL A 42 38.82 11.56 25.18
CA VAL A 42 38.93 12.47 24.03
C VAL A 42 39.07 11.70 22.72
N ILE A 43 39.87 10.61 22.71
CA ILE A 43 40.00 9.76 21.52
C ILE A 43 38.66 9.09 21.16
N VAL A 44 37.92 8.59 22.15
CA VAL A 44 36.59 7.96 21.91
C VAL A 44 35.61 8.98 21.34
N ILE A 45 35.60 10.21 21.90
CA ILE A 45 34.74 11.29 21.37
C ILE A 45 35.19 11.67 19.95
N ALA A 46 36.49 11.78 19.71
CA ALA A 46 37.01 12.09 18.36
C ALA A 46 36.67 10.98 17.35
N CYS A 47 36.81 9.72 17.73
CA CYS A 47 36.39 8.57 16.89
C CYS A 47 34.89 8.62 16.63
N TYR A 48 34.07 8.89 17.62
CA TYR A 48 32.63 9.03 17.47
C TYR A 48 32.26 10.14 16.46
N VAL A 49 32.88 11.32 16.61
CA VAL A 49 32.68 12.46 15.70
C VAL A 49 33.16 12.12 14.28
N LEU A 50 34.32 11.46 14.14
CA LEU A 50 34.85 11.06 12.83
C LEU A 50 34.00 9.99 12.16
N ILE A 51 33.49 9.01 12.93
CA ILE A 51 32.57 7.99 12.40
C ILE A 51 31.28 8.65 11.93
N ASN A 52 30.65 9.50 12.75
CA ASN A 52 29.44 10.21 12.36
C ASN A 52 29.67 11.11 11.13
N PHE A 53 30.79 11.84 11.10
CA PHE A 53 31.14 12.64 9.93
C PHE A 53 31.41 11.79 8.68
N GLY A 54 32.06 10.63 8.84
CA GLY A 54 32.29 9.67 7.77
C GLY A 54 30.98 9.08 7.24
N VAL A 55 30.10 8.64 8.14
CA VAL A 55 28.79 8.09 7.80
C VAL A 55 27.93 9.14 7.08
N SER A 56 27.89 10.39 7.57
CA SER A 56 27.13 11.48 6.93
C SER A 56 27.64 11.84 5.53
N LYS A 57 28.93 11.59 5.23
CA LYS A 57 29.51 11.81 3.89
C LYS A 57 29.29 10.65 2.92
N LEU A 58 29.07 9.46 3.43
CA LEU A 58 28.87 8.26 2.60
C LEU A 58 27.50 8.20 1.95
N LYS A 59 26.58 9.15 2.22
CA LYS A 59 25.20 9.14 1.72
C LYS A 59 24.58 7.74 1.85
N ILE A 60 24.85 7.06 2.97
CA ILE A 60 24.17 5.82 3.30
C ILE A 60 22.69 6.20 3.46
N GLU A 61 21.83 5.58 2.68
CA GLU A 61 20.38 5.74 2.84
C GLU A 61 20.02 5.45 4.30
N ASP A 62 19.20 6.32 4.88
CA ASP A 62 18.71 6.13 6.24
C ASP A 62 18.02 4.77 6.31
N ILE A 63 18.48 3.92 7.25
CA ILE A 63 17.85 2.62 7.45
C ILE A 63 16.54 2.86 8.17
N ASP A 64 15.45 2.71 7.43
CA ASP A 64 14.12 2.76 7.99
C ASP A 64 13.87 1.48 8.82
N CYS A 65 13.96 1.63 10.14
CA CYS A 65 13.75 0.54 11.10
C CYS A 65 12.27 0.34 11.45
N THR A 66 11.37 1.11 10.86
CA THR A 66 9.94 0.89 11.06
C THR A 66 9.49 -0.37 10.33
N GLU A 67 8.61 -1.17 10.95
CA GLU A 67 8.12 -2.43 10.38
C GLU A 67 7.46 -2.21 9.00
N LYS A 68 6.84 -1.04 8.80
CA LYS A 68 6.14 -0.66 7.57
C LYS A 68 6.92 0.30 6.68
N LYS A 69 8.20 0.53 6.97
CA LYS A 69 9.06 1.45 6.20
C LYS A 69 8.41 2.84 6.00
N LEU A 70 7.89 3.41 7.09
CA LEU A 70 7.13 4.68 7.06
C LEU A 70 7.95 5.88 6.54
N TYR A 71 9.28 5.83 6.71
CA TYR A 71 10.19 6.92 6.32
C TYR A 71 10.98 6.63 5.04
N SER A 72 10.71 5.51 4.34
CA SER A 72 11.31 5.16 3.07
C SER A 72 10.25 5.00 2.01
N LEU A 73 10.62 5.19 0.74
CA LEU A 73 9.72 4.84 -0.37
C LEU A 73 9.50 3.34 -0.41
N SER A 74 8.29 2.92 -0.75
CA SER A 74 7.91 1.51 -0.88
C SER A 74 8.73 0.82 -1.97
N ASP A 75 8.89 -0.48 -1.86
CA ASP A 75 9.62 -1.26 -2.86
C ASP A 75 8.90 -1.23 -4.22
N GLU A 76 7.58 -1.04 -4.20
CA GLU A 76 6.76 -0.77 -5.36
C GLU A 76 7.10 0.55 -6.04
N THR A 77 7.07 1.66 -5.31
CA THR A 77 7.48 2.97 -5.84
C THR A 77 8.88 2.90 -6.42
N LYS A 78 9.81 2.23 -5.72
CA LYS A 78 11.18 2.02 -6.22
C LYS A 78 11.20 1.25 -7.53
N SER A 79 10.41 0.17 -7.65
CA SER A 79 10.32 -0.63 -8.87
C SER A 79 9.76 0.17 -10.05
N LYS A 80 8.69 0.95 -9.84
CA LYS A 80 8.10 1.82 -10.86
C LYS A 80 9.08 2.89 -11.31
N MET A 81 9.73 3.55 -10.38
CA MET A 81 10.65 4.67 -10.68
C MET A 81 11.96 4.22 -11.31
N ALA A 82 12.44 3.01 -11.00
CA ALA A 82 13.66 2.46 -11.60
C ALA A 82 13.54 2.21 -13.11
N ASN A 83 12.32 1.96 -13.61
CA ASN A 83 12.03 1.63 -15.01
C ASN A 83 11.58 2.83 -15.85
N LEU A 84 11.68 4.05 -15.32
CA LEU A 84 11.30 5.27 -16.05
C LEU A 84 12.19 5.48 -17.29
N ASP A 85 11.56 5.69 -18.44
CA ASP A 85 12.19 6.01 -19.71
C ASP A 85 12.19 7.53 -20.01
N LYS A 86 11.27 8.29 -19.39
CA LYS A 86 11.06 9.73 -19.56
C LYS A 86 11.69 10.54 -18.43
N ASP A 87 12.13 11.75 -18.74
CA ASP A 87 12.65 12.68 -17.75
C ASP A 87 11.48 13.36 -17.00
N ILE A 88 11.60 13.42 -15.67
CA ILE A 88 10.57 13.94 -14.77
C ILE A 88 11.14 15.10 -13.97
N THR A 89 10.36 16.16 -13.82
CA THR A 89 10.64 17.26 -12.90
C THR A 89 9.51 17.39 -11.88
N ILE A 90 9.83 17.27 -10.60
CA ILE A 90 8.92 17.52 -9.49
C ILE A 90 9.21 18.94 -8.99
N GLN A 91 8.31 19.88 -9.23
CA GLN A 91 8.43 21.25 -8.73
C GLN A 91 7.66 21.41 -7.44
N LEU A 92 8.36 21.74 -6.37
CA LEU A 92 7.80 22.02 -5.04
C LEU A 92 7.64 23.53 -4.89
N ILE A 93 6.43 24.03 -5.08
CA ILE A 93 6.14 25.45 -5.08
C ILE A 93 5.68 25.87 -3.68
N ASN A 94 6.41 26.78 -3.06
CA ASN A 94 6.12 27.38 -1.74
C ASN A 94 5.92 26.35 -0.60
N MET A 95 6.71 25.25 -0.61
CA MET A 95 6.60 24.15 0.36
C MET A 95 7.45 24.34 1.62
N LYS A 96 8.03 25.53 1.86
CA LYS A 96 8.98 25.81 2.95
C LYS A 96 8.49 25.44 4.36
N ASP A 97 7.18 25.43 4.57
CA ASP A 97 6.54 25.10 5.86
C ASP A 97 6.05 23.63 5.90
N VAL A 98 6.32 22.84 4.83
CA VAL A 98 5.84 21.46 4.66
C VAL A 98 7.05 20.53 4.45
N ASN A 99 7.96 20.52 5.43
CA ASN A 99 9.25 19.82 5.34
C ASN A 99 9.12 18.33 4.99
N TYR A 100 8.09 17.64 5.48
CA TYR A 100 7.90 16.22 5.20
C TYR A 100 7.69 15.93 3.71
N VAL A 101 6.98 16.82 2.98
CA VAL A 101 6.79 16.69 1.52
C VAL A 101 8.11 16.85 0.78
N ILE A 102 8.92 17.84 1.22
CA ILE A 102 10.26 18.08 0.63
C ILE A 102 11.15 16.84 0.85
N GLU A 103 11.14 16.27 2.05
CA GLU A 103 11.91 15.05 2.37
C GLU A 103 11.46 13.86 1.52
N TYR A 104 10.15 13.66 1.35
CA TYR A 104 9.63 12.60 0.49
C TYR A 104 10.03 12.79 -0.96
N ALA A 105 9.78 13.97 -1.53
CA ALA A 105 10.10 14.26 -2.93
C ALA A 105 11.60 14.06 -3.22
N ASN A 106 12.49 14.45 -2.30
CA ASN A 106 13.94 14.32 -2.43
C ASN A 106 14.45 12.86 -2.38
N LYS A 107 13.60 11.87 -2.07
CA LYS A 107 13.97 10.44 -2.14
C LYS A 107 13.91 9.89 -3.56
N TYR A 108 13.06 10.44 -4.43
CA TYR A 108 12.88 9.94 -5.80
C TYR A 108 14.12 10.02 -6.69
N PRO A 109 14.93 11.11 -6.69
CA PRO A 109 16.17 11.18 -7.46
C PRO A 109 17.23 10.14 -7.09
N ALA A 110 17.16 9.57 -5.86
CA ALA A 110 18.05 8.50 -5.46
C ALA A 110 17.74 7.17 -6.17
N ILE A 111 16.48 6.96 -6.57
CA ILE A 111 16.02 5.75 -7.27
C ILE A 111 16.28 5.85 -8.76
N SER A 112 15.96 6.99 -9.37
CA SER A 112 16.12 7.20 -10.83
C SER A 112 16.76 8.54 -11.14
N LYS A 113 17.80 8.50 -11.96
CA LYS A 113 18.46 9.72 -12.48
C LYS A 113 17.56 10.52 -13.44
N LYS A 114 16.44 9.95 -13.84
CA LYS A 114 15.43 10.58 -14.67
C LYS A 114 14.56 11.57 -13.89
N ILE A 115 14.60 11.53 -12.56
CA ILE A 115 13.77 12.39 -11.70
C ILE A 115 14.62 13.51 -11.13
N ASN A 116 14.18 14.74 -11.36
CA ASN A 116 14.74 15.94 -10.78
C ASN A 116 13.73 16.61 -9.86
N VAL A 117 14.18 17.18 -8.75
CA VAL A 117 13.33 17.94 -7.80
C VAL A 117 13.80 19.38 -7.79
N GLU A 118 12.87 20.30 -7.98
CA GLU A 118 13.10 21.76 -7.99
C GLU A 118 12.25 22.42 -6.89
N GLU A 119 12.91 23.10 -5.97
CA GLU A 119 12.22 23.87 -4.92
C GLU A 119 12.07 25.32 -5.35
N ILE A 120 10.83 25.81 -5.40
CA ILE A 120 10.48 27.21 -5.71
C ILE A 120 9.95 27.84 -4.44
N THR A 121 10.82 28.45 -3.65
CA THR A 121 10.53 28.99 -2.33
C THR A 121 9.92 30.39 -2.33
N ASP A 122 10.11 31.17 -3.41
CA ASP A 122 9.57 32.50 -3.58
C ASP A 122 8.62 32.56 -4.78
N LEU A 123 7.35 32.27 -4.50
CA LEU A 123 6.29 32.35 -5.50
C LEU A 123 5.95 33.80 -5.85
N SER A 124 6.22 34.77 -4.96
CA SER A 124 5.87 36.18 -5.19
C SER A 124 6.61 36.78 -6.39
N SER A 125 7.80 36.30 -6.69
CA SER A 125 8.60 36.68 -7.87
C SER A 125 8.23 35.94 -9.16
N ARG A 126 7.38 34.90 -9.06
CA ARG A 126 7.02 33.99 -10.16
C ARG A 126 5.57 34.17 -10.61
N VAL A 127 5.28 35.39 -11.14
CA VAL A 127 3.95 35.75 -11.69
C VAL A 127 3.53 34.80 -12.81
N ASP A 128 4.49 34.25 -13.56
CA ASP A 128 4.27 33.23 -14.58
C ASP A 128 3.58 31.99 -14.02
N LEU A 129 4.07 31.46 -12.88
CA LEU A 129 3.49 30.29 -12.22
C LEU A 129 2.15 30.62 -11.53
N GLN A 130 2.06 31.79 -10.90
CA GLN A 130 0.81 32.24 -10.30
C GLN A 130 -0.32 32.31 -11.32
N THR A 131 -0.06 32.86 -12.49
CA THR A 131 -1.02 32.96 -13.59
C THR A 131 -1.33 31.60 -14.19
N LYS A 132 -0.29 30.78 -14.44
CA LYS A 132 -0.45 29.47 -15.08
C LYS A 132 -1.30 28.53 -14.24
N TYR A 133 -1.06 28.47 -12.95
CA TYR A 133 -1.73 27.53 -12.03
C TYR A 133 -2.88 28.16 -11.23
N ASN A 134 -3.18 29.44 -11.49
CA ASN A 134 -4.21 30.22 -10.78
C ASN A 134 -4.04 30.18 -9.25
N ILE A 135 -2.79 30.25 -8.77
CA ILE A 135 -2.42 30.19 -7.35
C ILE A 135 -1.98 31.56 -6.83
N LYS A 136 -2.18 31.80 -5.54
CA LYS A 136 -1.73 33.02 -4.85
C LYS A 136 -0.34 32.83 -4.27
N GLY A 137 0.31 33.92 -3.87
CA GLY A 137 1.65 33.88 -3.31
C GLY A 137 1.81 33.09 -2.00
N THR A 138 0.71 32.70 -1.34
CA THR A 138 0.68 31.89 -0.12
C THR A 138 0.35 30.41 -0.36
N ASP A 139 -0.13 30.05 -1.56
CA ASP A 139 -0.57 28.71 -1.84
C ASP A 139 0.63 27.80 -2.08
N SER A 140 0.53 26.57 -1.63
CA SER A 140 1.54 25.51 -1.85
C SER A 140 1.04 24.54 -2.91
N LEU A 141 1.92 24.13 -3.83
CA LEU A 141 1.56 23.26 -4.93
C LEU A 141 2.75 22.36 -5.33
N ILE A 142 2.48 21.10 -5.64
CA ILE A 142 3.42 20.24 -6.32
C ILE A 142 3.04 20.16 -7.78
N VAL A 143 4.01 20.33 -8.68
CA VAL A 143 3.80 20.15 -10.11
C VAL A 143 4.78 19.10 -10.63
N VAL A 144 4.23 17.98 -11.08
CA VAL A 144 5.01 16.92 -11.71
C VAL A 144 4.93 17.08 -13.22
N LYS A 145 6.08 17.05 -13.91
CA LYS A 145 6.19 17.32 -15.35
C LYS A 145 7.00 16.26 -16.06
N SER A 146 6.55 15.93 -17.28
CA SER A 146 7.31 15.13 -18.24
C SER A 146 7.05 15.64 -19.66
N GLY A 147 8.05 16.31 -20.26
CA GLY A 147 7.85 16.98 -21.54
C GLY A 147 6.75 18.06 -21.45
N GLU A 148 5.70 17.91 -22.25
CA GLU A 148 4.55 18.83 -22.24
C GLU A 148 3.44 18.43 -21.27
N LYS A 149 3.47 17.20 -20.73
CA LYS A 149 2.50 16.72 -19.76
C LYS A 149 2.83 17.22 -18.36
N GLU A 150 1.80 17.64 -17.63
CA GLU A 150 1.95 18.05 -16.23
C GLU A 150 0.75 17.63 -15.41
N LYS A 151 1.01 17.35 -14.13
CA LYS A 151 0.00 17.07 -13.10
C LYS A 151 0.28 17.95 -11.89
N THR A 152 -0.76 18.59 -11.38
CA THR A 152 -0.71 19.38 -10.15
C THR A 152 -1.30 18.60 -9.00
N LEU A 153 -0.71 18.76 -7.80
CA LEU A 153 -1.22 18.21 -6.54
C LEU A 153 -1.27 19.33 -5.52
N GLU A 154 -2.42 19.51 -4.91
CA GLU A 154 -2.61 20.41 -3.76
C GLU A 154 -2.24 19.66 -2.47
N LEU A 155 -2.10 20.37 -1.35
CA LEU A 155 -1.79 19.72 -0.05
C LEU A 155 -2.90 18.76 0.39
N ASP A 156 -4.14 19.06 0.03
CA ASP A 156 -5.30 18.21 0.35
C ASP A 156 -5.25 16.87 -0.40
N ASP A 157 -4.56 16.79 -1.55
CA ASP A 157 -4.35 15.55 -2.31
C ASP A 157 -3.33 14.61 -1.63
N LEU A 158 -2.56 15.13 -0.66
CA LEU A 158 -1.52 14.38 0.04
C LEU A 158 -2.03 13.70 1.32
N THR A 159 -3.28 13.92 1.68
CA THR A 159 -3.88 13.35 2.88
C THR A 159 -5.31 12.91 2.61
N THR A 160 -5.75 11.91 3.35
CA THR A 160 -7.17 11.53 3.40
C THR A 160 -7.59 11.29 4.85
N ILE A 161 -8.88 11.20 5.09
CA ILE A 161 -9.40 10.91 6.42
C ILE A 161 -9.85 9.45 6.45
N ASP A 162 -9.35 8.70 7.40
CA ASP A 162 -9.96 7.42 7.76
C ASP A 162 -11.26 7.69 8.51
N TYR A 163 -12.37 7.52 7.85
CA TYR A 163 -13.70 7.75 8.44
C TYR A 163 -14.03 6.76 9.56
N THR A 164 -13.27 5.67 9.70
CA THR A 164 -13.44 4.69 10.79
C THR A 164 -12.83 5.18 12.08
N THR A 165 -11.64 5.77 12.00
CA THR A 165 -10.87 6.25 13.15
C THR A 165 -10.90 7.76 13.32
N GLY A 166 -11.29 8.51 12.29
CA GLY A 166 -11.19 9.97 12.21
C GLY A 166 -9.75 10.48 12.09
N SER A 167 -8.79 9.57 11.81
CA SER A 167 -7.37 9.91 11.67
C SER A 167 -7.04 10.36 10.25
N TYR A 168 -6.04 11.24 10.12
CA TYR A 168 -5.48 11.57 8.81
C TYR A 168 -4.53 10.46 8.35
N ILE A 169 -4.67 10.03 7.11
CA ILE A 169 -3.78 9.10 6.42
C ILE A 169 -2.89 9.89 5.46
N ASP A 170 -1.57 9.71 5.57
CA ASP A 170 -0.59 10.32 4.65
C ASP A 170 -0.59 9.56 3.32
N LYS A 171 -0.90 10.27 2.24
CA LYS A 171 -0.88 9.80 0.84
C LYS A 171 0.25 10.44 0.02
N THR A 172 1.20 11.12 0.64
CA THR A 172 2.24 11.88 -0.08
C THR A 172 2.99 11.02 -1.10
N GLU A 173 3.43 9.83 -0.69
CA GLU A 173 4.12 8.91 -1.61
C GLU A 173 3.22 8.46 -2.75
N GLU A 174 1.99 8.03 -2.43
CA GLU A 174 1.01 7.55 -3.41
C GLU A 174 0.69 8.66 -4.43
N SER A 175 0.37 9.86 -3.96
CA SER A 175 0.00 10.99 -4.83
C SER A 175 1.14 11.41 -5.76
N ILE A 176 2.36 11.53 -5.24
CA ILE A 176 3.53 11.90 -6.08
C ILE A 176 3.83 10.78 -7.08
N THR A 177 3.82 9.51 -6.66
CA THR A 177 4.07 8.37 -7.53
C THR A 177 3.04 8.28 -8.65
N ASN A 178 1.74 8.43 -8.33
CA ASN A 178 0.67 8.42 -9.31
C ASN A 178 0.78 9.61 -10.28
N ALA A 179 1.14 10.80 -9.80
CA ALA A 179 1.38 11.94 -10.66
C ALA A 179 2.54 11.71 -11.64
N ILE A 180 3.64 11.06 -11.20
CA ILE A 180 4.74 10.67 -12.08
C ILE A 180 4.26 9.68 -13.14
N VAL A 181 3.51 8.66 -12.75
CA VAL A 181 2.94 7.66 -13.68
C VAL A 181 2.01 8.37 -14.68
N GLU A 182 1.13 9.26 -14.23
CA GLU A 182 0.18 9.98 -15.09
C GLU A 182 0.87 10.80 -16.18
N VAL A 183 1.96 11.50 -15.87
CA VAL A 183 2.70 12.30 -16.87
C VAL A 183 3.58 11.45 -17.81
N THR A 184 3.88 10.21 -17.43
CA THR A 184 4.70 9.30 -18.23
C THR A 184 3.89 8.38 -19.12
N ILE A 185 2.65 8.03 -18.74
CA ILE A 185 1.80 7.12 -19.51
C ILE A 185 1.38 7.75 -20.86
N ASP A 186 1.48 7.01 -21.93
CA ASP A 186 1.11 7.53 -23.25
C ASP A 186 -0.39 7.46 -23.53
N LYS A 187 -1.04 6.37 -23.09
CA LYS A 187 -2.48 6.17 -23.20
C LYS A 187 -3.01 5.63 -21.88
N LYS A 188 -3.95 6.33 -21.25
CA LYS A 188 -4.63 5.86 -20.05
C LYS A 188 -5.53 4.67 -20.42
N PRO A 189 -5.55 3.59 -19.63
CA PRO A 189 -6.57 2.56 -19.78
C PRO A 189 -7.96 3.16 -19.56
N HIS A 190 -8.91 2.74 -20.36
CA HIS A 190 -10.30 3.17 -20.20
C HIS A 190 -11.13 2.02 -19.63
N VAL A 191 -11.66 2.21 -18.46
CA VAL A 191 -12.51 1.27 -17.74
C VAL A 191 -13.96 1.71 -17.93
N TYR A 192 -14.79 0.86 -18.49
CA TYR A 192 -16.21 1.14 -18.62
C TYR A 192 -17.02 0.35 -17.60
N VAL A 193 -17.94 1.03 -16.90
CA VAL A 193 -18.86 0.42 -15.93
C VAL A 193 -20.22 0.26 -16.61
N LEU A 194 -20.67 -0.99 -16.79
CA LEU A 194 -21.96 -1.29 -17.42
C LEU A 194 -23.11 -0.73 -16.58
N THR A 195 -23.97 0.06 -17.19
CA THR A 195 -25.17 0.67 -16.58
C THR A 195 -26.44 0.28 -17.33
N GLY A 196 -27.59 0.82 -16.92
CA GLY A 196 -28.88 0.59 -17.56
C GLY A 196 -29.58 -0.70 -17.13
N LYS A 197 -28.83 -1.75 -16.76
CA LYS A 197 -29.34 -3.03 -16.29
C LYS A 197 -28.95 -3.38 -14.88
N SER A 198 -28.00 -2.66 -14.28
CA SER A 198 -27.51 -2.92 -12.94
C SER A 198 -28.63 -2.86 -11.89
N TYR A 199 -28.59 -3.78 -10.92
CA TYR A 199 -29.54 -3.84 -9.81
C TYR A 199 -29.45 -2.61 -8.91
N TYR A 200 -28.22 -2.19 -8.61
CA TYR A 200 -27.91 -0.93 -7.95
C TYR A 200 -27.42 0.09 -8.97
N ASN A 201 -27.46 1.37 -8.65
CA ASN A 201 -26.76 2.36 -9.45
C ASN A 201 -25.25 2.12 -9.28
N ALA A 202 -24.61 1.50 -10.27
CA ALA A 202 -23.22 1.08 -10.21
C ALA A 202 -22.23 2.26 -10.00
N GLU A 203 -22.50 3.42 -10.61
CA GLU A 203 -21.65 4.61 -10.44
C GLU A 203 -21.68 5.13 -8.98
N GLN A 204 -22.86 5.12 -8.36
CA GLN A 204 -22.99 5.51 -6.95
C GLN A 204 -22.43 4.44 -6.02
N ALA A 205 -22.74 3.18 -6.28
CA ALA A 205 -22.29 2.08 -5.42
C ALA A 205 -20.78 1.87 -5.43
N LEU A 206 -20.11 2.20 -6.53
CA LEU A 206 -18.66 2.05 -6.70
C LEU A 206 -17.90 3.39 -6.72
N SER A 207 -18.48 4.48 -6.17
CA SER A 207 -17.90 5.81 -6.33
C SER A 207 -16.49 5.93 -5.75
N LEU A 208 -16.18 5.28 -4.64
CA LEU A 208 -14.83 5.24 -4.05
C LEU A 208 -13.84 4.47 -4.97
N ILE A 209 -14.25 3.32 -5.53
CA ILE A 209 -13.40 2.58 -6.48
C ILE A 209 -13.15 3.39 -7.75
N ILE A 210 -14.18 4.06 -8.28
CA ILE A 210 -14.07 4.90 -9.47
C ILE A 210 -13.07 6.04 -9.20
N SER A 211 -13.20 6.72 -8.05
CA SER A 211 -12.27 7.79 -7.66
C SER A 211 -10.82 7.29 -7.54
N GLU A 212 -10.61 6.14 -6.90
CA GLU A 212 -9.25 5.57 -6.76
C GLU A 212 -8.67 5.13 -8.12
N LEU A 213 -9.48 4.57 -9.03
CA LEU A 213 -9.03 4.24 -10.39
C LEU A 213 -8.60 5.50 -11.15
N GLN A 214 -9.36 6.58 -11.03
CA GLN A 214 -9.02 7.87 -11.64
C GLN A 214 -7.73 8.44 -11.04
N ASN A 215 -7.55 8.33 -9.73
CA ASN A 215 -6.29 8.69 -9.05
C ASN A 215 -5.11 7.84 -9.54
N GLU A 216 -5.35 6.59 -9.93
CA GLU A 216 -4.34 5.71 -10.54
C GLU A 216 -4.22 5.89 -12.06
N SER A 217 -4.66 7.02 -12.59
CA SER A 217 -4.52 7.36 -14.01
C SER A 217 -5.26 6.43 -14.97
N ASN A 218 -6.45 5.95 -14.57
CA ASN A 218 -7.39 5.34 -15.49
C ASN A 218 -8.47 6.36 -15.85
N ASP A 219 -8.97 6.30 -17.09
CA ASP A 219 -10.23 6.93 -17.45
C ASP A 219 -11.37 5.96 -17.08
N VAL A 220 -12.42 6.46 -16.41
CA VAL A 220 -13.55 5.62 -15.97
C VAL A 220 -14.84 6.29 -16.34
N ASP A 221 -15.65 5.63 -17.19
CA ASP A 221 -16.93 6.12 -17.65
C ASP A 221 -18.03 5.07 -17.53
N PRO A 222 -19.27 5.47 -17.26
CA PRO A 222 -20.42 4.58 -17.39
C PRO A 222 -20.73 4.28 -18.88
N ILE A 223 -21.20 3.07 -19.13
CA ILE A 223 -21.67 2.69 -20.45
C ILE A 223 -23.05 2.03 -20.40
N ASP A 224 -23.99 2.59 -21.16
CA ASP A 224 -25.24 1.94 -21.53
C ASP A 224 -25.12 1.50 -22.98
N ILE A 225 -24.99 0.19 -23.21
CA ILE A 225 -24.79 -0.39 -24.54
C ILE A 225 -25.98 -0.13 -25.46
N LEU A 226 -27.21 -0.09 -24.92
CA LEU A 226 -28.38 0.23 -25.73
C LEU A 226 -28.36 1.63 -26.30
N THR A 227 -27.90 2.59 -25.48
CA THR A 227 -27.79 4.00 -25.88
C THR A 227 -26.58 4.24 -26.79
N LYS A 228 -25.45 3.58 -26.46
CA LYS A 228 -24.17 3.75 -27.18
C LYS A 228 -24.15 2.97 -28.50
N GLY A 229 -24.80 1.83 -28.53
CA GLY A 229 -24.85 0.92 -29.68
C GLY A 229 -23.72 -0.07 -29.82
N GLU A 230 -22.60 0.19 -29.10
CA GLU A 230 -21.39 -0.64 -29.12
C GLU A 230 -20.55 -0.44 -27.84
N ILE A 231 -19.64 -1.37 -27.56
CA ILE A 231 -18.57 -1.19 -26.58
C ILE A 231 -17.42 -0.47 -27.31
N PRO A 232 -16.92 0.67 -26.80
CA PRO A 232 -15.87 1.42 -27.47
C PRO A 232 -14.59 0.61 -27.68
N GLU A 233 -13.87 0.87 -28.77
CA GLU A 233 -12.63 0.17 -29.12
C GLU A 233 -11.49 0.43 -28.12
N ASP A 234 -11.57 1.53 -27.36
CA ASP A 234 -10.62 1.88 -26.31
C ASP A 234 -10.95 1.24 -24.96
N CYS A 235 -11.99 0.43 -24.86
CA CYS A 235 -12.38 -0.29 -23.65
C CYS A 235 -11.27 -1.28 -23.26
N SER A 236 -10.51 -0.90 -22.24
CA SER A 236 -9.44 -1.74 -21.68
C SER A 236 -10.00 -2.77 -20.68
N CYS A 237 -11.08 -2.43 -19.99
CA CYS A 237 -11.78 -3.32 -19.06
C CYS A 237 -13.26 -2.93 -18.96
N LEU A 238 -14.14 -3.92 -19.07
CA LEU A 238 -15.58 -3.76 -18.83
C LEU A 238 -15.92 -4.28 -17.43
N VAL A 239 -16.50 -3.43 -16.59
CA VAL A 239 -16.99 -3.81 -15.25
C VAL A 239 -18.47 -4.11 -15.34
N ILE A 240 -18.88 -5.32 -14.94
CA ILE A 240 -20.28 -5.76 -14.90
C ILE A 240 -20.65 -6.05 -13.44
N THR A 241 -21.70 -5.39 -12.95
CA THR A 241 -22.27 -5.63 -11.61
C THR A 241 -23.52 -6.51 -11.69
N THR A 242 -24.14 -6.81 -10.55
CA THR A 242 -25.39 -7.56 -10.48
C THR A 242 -26.47 -6.91 -11.35
N LEU A 243 -27.11 -7.71 -12.17
CA LEU A 243 -28.16 -7.25 -13.06
C LEU A 243 -29.55 -7.35 -12.41
N GLY A 244 -30.29 -6.25 -12.43
CA GLY A 244 -31.69 -6.19 -11.97
C GLY A 244 -32.70 -6.67 -12.98
N GLN A 245 -32.28 -6.87 -14.23
CA GLN A 245 -33.03 -7.44 -15.33
C GLN A 245 -32.08 -8.03 -16.37
N ASP A 246 -32.55 -8.99 -17.17
CA ASP A 246 -31.73 -9.60 -18.22
C ASP A 246 -31.27 -8.59 -19.27
N LEU A 247 -30.15 -8.88 -19.89
CA LEU A 247 -29.64 -8.18 -21.07
C LEU A 247 -30.55 -8.38 -22.25
N SER A 248 -30.69 -7.40 -23.12
CA SER A 248 -31.27 -7.59 -24.44
C SER A 248 -30.35 -8.45 -25.33
N GLU A 249 -30.86 -8.97 -26.42
CA GLU A 249 -30.03 -9.70 -27.39
C GLU A 249 -28.93 -8.83 -27.97
N LEU A 250 -29.19 -7.53 -28.19
CA LEU A 250 -28.17 -6.59 -28.66
C LEU A 250 -27.02 -6.42 -27.66
N GLU A 251 -27.35 -6.21 -26.40
CA GLU A 251 -26.33 -6.07 -25.34
C GLU A 251 -25.48 -7.33 -25.19
N ARG A 252 -26.14 -8.50 -25.13
CA ARG A 252 -25.49 -9.81 -25.15
C ARG A 252 -24.51 -9.94 -26.31
N ASP A 253 -24.98 -9.68 -27.53
CA ASP A 253 -24.18 -9.88 -28.75
C ASP A 253 -22.98 -8.93 -28.76
N LYS A 254 -23.14 -7.68 -28.32
CA LYS A 254 -22.03 -6.74 -28.21
C LYS A 254 -20.97 -7.15 -27.15
N ILE A 255 -21.42 -7.71 -26.03
CA ILE A 255 -20.49 -8.25 -25.01
C ILE A 255 -19.80 -9.52 -25.55
N LEU A 256 -20.52 -10.40 -26.27
CA LEU A 256 -19.91 -11.56 -26.93
C LEU A 256 -18.89 -11.15 -27.99
N ASP A 257 -19.19 -10.14 -28.80
CA ASP A 257 -18.24 -9.58 -29.76
C ASP A 257 -16.99 -9.03 -29.06
N TYR A 258 -17.17 -8.31 -27.93
CA TYR A 258 -16.05 -7.80 -27.11
C TYR A 258 -15.20 -8.96 -26.58
N ILE A 259 -15.80 -10.03 -26.04
CA ILE A 259 -15.08 -11.23 -25.58
C ILE A 259 -14.31 -11.88 -26.75
N ASN A 260 -14.92 -12.06 -27.90
CA ASN A 260 -14.29 -12.67 -29.08
C ASN A 260 -13.17 -11.80 -29.66
N ASN A 261 -13.16 -10.53 -29.35
CA ASN A 261 -12.05 -9.59 -29.66
C ASN A 261 -10.98 -9.49 -28.58
N GLY A 262 -10.99 -10.37 -27.58
CA GLY A 262 -9.99 -10.40 -26.51
C GLY A 262 -10.34 -9.45 -25.36
N GLY A 263 -11.61 -9.17 -25.18
CA GLY A 263 -12.10 -8.28 -24.12
C GLY A 263 -11.72 -8.74 -22.72
N ARG A 264 -11.57 -7.79 -21.82
CA ARG A 264 -11.21 -7.99 -20.41
C ARG A 264 -12.41 -7.60 -19.54
N ILE A 265 -12.85 -8.45 -18.64
CA ILE A 265 -14.05 -8.23 -17.84
C ILE A 265 -13.72 -8.38 -16.36
N LEU A 266 -14.13 -7.40 -15.55
CA LEU A 266 -14.28 -7.56 -14.12
C LEU A 266 -15.77 -7.75 -13.81
N MET A 267 -16.13 -8.88 -13.25
CA MET A 267 -17.51 -9.19 -12.89
C MET A 267 -17.67 -9.24 -11.38
N LEU A 268 -18.51 -8.35 -10.86
CA LEU A 268 -18.85 -8.21 -9.45
C LEU A 268 -20.34 -8.49 -9.31
N THR A 269 -20.73 -9.72 -8.99
CA THR A 269 -22.15 -10.07 -9.08
C THR A 269 -22.66 -10.95 -7.96
N SER A 270 -23.82 -10.59 -7.42
CA SER A 270 -24.62 -11.37 -6.49
C SER A 270 -25.86 -11.95 -7.19
N GLN A 271 -25.76 -12.27 -8.48
CA GLN A 271 -26.89 -12.73 -9.29
C GLN A 271 -27.60 -13.94 -8.70
N ASN A 272 -26.89 -14.82 -8.02
CA ASN A 272 -27.39 -15.97 -7.30
C ASN A 272 -28.35 -15.62 -6.13
N MET A 273 -28.38 -14.37 -5.69
CA MET A 273 -29.31 -13.89 -4.67
C MET A 273 -30.66 -13.40 -5.25
N LEU A 274 -30.73 -13.26 -6.54
CA LEU A 274 -31.91 -12.73 -7.23
C LEU A 274 -32.69 -13.86 -7.92
N ASP A 275 -34.00 -13.88 -7.72
CA ASP A 275 -34.92 -14.78 -8.46
C ASP A 275 -35.32 -14.10 -9.78
N ILE A 276 -34.33 -13.90 -10.66
CA ILE A 276 -34.47 -13.26 -11.96
C ILE A 276 -33.93 -14.21 -13.04
N ASP A 277 -34.76 -14.52 -14.05
CA ASP A 277 -34.28 -15.26 -15.20
C ASP A 277 -33.46 -14.37 -16.13
N THR A 278 -32.19 -14.77 -16.37
CA THR A 278 -31.21 -14.01 -17.13
C THR A 278 -30.57 -14.84 -18.26
N PRO A 279 -31.37 -15.37 -19.22
CA PRO A 279 -30.85 -16.25 -20.25
C PRO A 279 -29.78 -15.60 -21.16
N ASN A 280 -29.85 -14.31 -21.43
CA ASN A 280 -28.84 -13.63 -22.23
C ASN A 280 -27.53 -13.42 -21.44
N PHE A 281 -27.63 -13.07 -20.16
CA PHE A 281 -26.47 -12.98 -19.30
C PHE A 281 -25.78 -14.34 -19.11
N ASN A 282 -26.56 -15.41 -18.93
CA ASN A 282 -26.07 -16.78 -18.82
C ASN A 282 -25.22 -17.18 -20.03
N LYS A 283 -25.61 -16.78 -21.27
CA LYS A 283 -24.80 -17.04 -22.46
C LYS A 283 -23.41 -16.38 -22.45
N ILE A 284 -23.29 -15.29 -21.76
CA ILE A 284 -21.98 -14.65 -21.55
C ILE A 284 -21.14 -15.48 -20.58
N LEU A 285 -21.73 -15.92 -19.45
CA LEU A 285 -21.07 -16.78 -18.47
C LEU A 285 -20.63 -18.12 -19.07
N GLU A 286 -21.49 -18.73 -19.93
CA GLU A 286 -21.19 -19.98 -20.64
C GLU A 286 -19.91 -19.88 -21.48
N GLN A 287 -19.54 -18.68 -21.98
CA GLN A 287 -18.29 -18.50 -22.73
C GLN A 287 -17.06 -18.81 -21.88
N TYR A 288 -17.16 -18.67 -20.58
CA TYR A 288 -16.11 -18.93 -19.61
C TYR A 288 -16.32 -20.22 -18.82
N GLY A 289 -17.34 -21.00 -19.18
CA GLY A 289 -17.70 -22.22 -18.45
C GLY A 289 -18.22 -21.97 -17.06
N VAL A 290 -18.84 -20.81 -16.80
CA VAL A 290 -19.34 -20.39 -15.47
C VAL A 290 -20.86 -20.51 -15.44
N THR A 291 -21.37 -20.92 -14.29
CA THR A 291 -22.79 -20.88 -13.95
C THR A 291 -22.99 -20.37 -12.51
N PHE A 292 -24.21 -19.91 -12.24
CA PHE A 292 -24.64 -19.54 -10.88
C PHE A 292 -25.82 -20.38 -10.45
N GLY A 293 -25.70 -21.01 -9.27
CA GLY A 293 -26.86 -21.57 -8.58
C GLY A 293 -27.57 -20.50 -7.75
N TYR A 294 -28.92 -20.58 -7.66
CA TYR A 294 -29.67 -19.72 -6.74
C TYR A 294 -29.42 -20.11 -5.31
N GLY A 295 -29.19 -19.13 -4.44
CA GLY A 295 -29.01 -19.30 -3.02
C GLY A 295 -27.92 -18.39 -2.43
N ALA A 296 -27.97 -18.21 -1.11
CA ALA A 296 -26.97 -17.44 -0.34
C ALA A 296 -25.92 -18.36 0.25
N LEU A 297 -24.67 -18.02 0.12
CA LEU A 297 -23.57 -18.72 0.78
C LEU A 297 -23.43 -18.28 2.24
N LEU A 298 -23.45 -19.26 3.15
CA LEU A 298 -23.26 -19.04 4.58
C LEU A 298 -22.08 -19.83 5.07
N GLU A 299 -21.10 -19.12 5.65
CA GLU A 299 -19.93 -19.70 6.29
C GLU A 299 -20.27 -20.17 7.72
N GLN A 300 -19.64 -21.25 8.19
CA GLN A 300 -19.86 -21.78 9.55
C GLN A 300 -18.54 -21.86 10.34
N ASP A 301 -17.39 -21.62 9.71
CA ASP A 301 -16.13 -21.50 10.43
C ASP A 301 -15.99 -20.10 11.05
N GLY A 302 -16.04 -20.06 12.39
CA GLY A 302 -15.97 -18.80 13.13
C GLY A 302 -14.70 -17.97 12.88
N SER A 303 -13.62 -18.60 12.41
CA SER A 303 -12.38 -17.89 12.05
C SER A 303 -12.44 -17.18 10.70
N LYS A 304 -13.47 -17.51 9.89
CA LYS A 304 -13.70 -16.98 8.54
C LYS A 304 -14.94 -16.09 8.45
N MET A 305 -15.46 -15.66 9.58
CA MET A 305 -16.65 -14.82 9.67
C MET A 305 -16.32 -13.48 10.34
N LEU A 306 -16.74 -12.38 9.75
CA LEU A 306 -16.68 -11.08 10.40
C LEU A 306 -17.79 -10.99 11.45
N SER A 307 -17.42 -10.68 12.70
CA SER A 307 -18.36 -10.52 13.83
C SER A 307 -19.30 -11.72 14.04
N ASN A 308 -18.85 -12.94 13.74
CA ASN A 308 -19.65 -14.17 13.78
C ASN A 308 -20.91 -14.12 12.89
N SER A 309 -20.90 -13.35 11.82
CA SER A 309 -21.98 -13.25 10.85
C SER A 309 -21.70 -14.15 9.65
N PRO A 310 -22.46 -15.25 9.44
CA PRO A 310 -22.19 -16.25 8.41
C PRO A 310 -22.21 -15.72 6.96
N ASN A 311 -22.87 -14.60 6.73
CA ASN A 311 -22.94 -13.91 5.44
C ASN A 311 -21.86 -12.86 5.22
N LEU A 312 -20.97 -12.65 6.20
CA LEU A 312 -19.80 -11.77 6.11
C LEU A 312 -18.55 -12.64 6.10
N ILE A 313 -18.12 -13.07 4.92
CA ILE A 313 -17.11 -14.10 4.73
C ILE A 313 -15.74 -13.46 4.56
N ILE A 314 -14.78 -13.85 5.42
CA ILE A 314 -13.39 -13.40 5.36
C ILE A 314 -12.55 -14.49 4.73
N GLU A 315 -11.90 -14.20 3.61
CA GLU A 315 -10.98 -15.14 2.94
C GLU A 315 -9.72 -14.46 2.44
N ASN A 316 -8.67 -15.28 2.26
CA ASN A 316 -7.47 -14.80 1.62
C ASN A 316 -7.63 -14.81 0.10
N ALA A 317 -7.24 -13.72 -0.54
CA ALA A 317 -7.14 -13.68 -2.00
C ALA A 317 -5.80 -14.28 -2.44
N ASN A 318 -5.86 -15.37 -3.20
CA ASN A 318 -4.70 -16.07 -3.76
C ASN A 318 -4.81 -16.05 -5.29
N ALA A 319 -4.11 -15.14 -5.93
CA ALA A 319 -4.07 -15.07 -7.39
C ALA A 319 -2.62 -14.90 -7.86
N SER A 320 -2.28 -15.49 -9.00
CA SER A 320 -0.93 -15.41 -9.58
C SER A 320 -0.49 -13.97 -9.81
N PHE A 321 -1.41 -13.11 -10.28
CA PHE A 321 -1.14 -11.70 -10.51
C PHE A 321 -0.95 -10.88 -9.21
N MET A 322 -1.38 -11.40 -8.06
CA MET A 322 -1.14 -10.82 -6.72
C MET A 322 0.09 -11.39 -6.03
N SER A 323 0.75 -12.40 -6.60
CA SER A 323 1.86 -13.13 -5.97
C SER A 323 3.12 -12.30 -5.73
N LYS A 324 3.26 -11.16 -6.40
CA LYS A 324 4.35 -10.20 -6.20
C LYS A 324 4.19 -9.33 -4.95
N LEU A 325 3.04 -9.41 -4.28
CA LEU A 325 2.78 -8.68 -3.05
C LEU A 325 3.36 -9.45 -1.87
N ASP A 326 4.19 -8.80 -1.06
CA ASP A 326 4.83 -9.41 0.11
C ASP A 326 3.85 -9.71 1.26
N MET A 327 2.57 -9.42 1.08
CA MET A 327 1.54 -9.62 2.09
C MET A 327 0.33 -10.38 1.52
N ARG A 328 -0.29 -11.18 2.39
CA ARG A 328 -1.56 -11.83 2.06
C ARG A 328 -2.67 -10.80 2.11
N LEU A 329 -3.37 -10.64 0.98
CA LEU A 329 -4.56 -9.81 0.93
C LEU A 329 -5.75 -10.61 1.44
N GLN A 330 -6.50 -10.04 2.37
CA GLN A 330 -7.75 -10.60 2.86
C GLN A 330 -8.93 -9.82 2.29
N MET A 331 -9.97 -10.53 1.86
CA MET A 331 -11.24 -9.93 1.45
C MET A 331 -12.32 -10.22 2.48
N CYS A 332 -13.33 -9.37 2.52
CA CYS A 332 -14.57 -9.62 3.24
C CYS A 332 -15.74 -9.48 2.28
N LEU A 333 -16.33 -10.60 1.89
CA LEU A 333 -17.49 -10.62 1.01
C LEU A 333 -18.78 -10.55 1.84
N ILE A 334 -19.79 -9.88 1.27
CA ILE A 334 -21.06 -9.58 1.93
C ILE A 334 -22.19 -10.24 1.13
N ASN A 335 -22.86 -11.25 1.68
CA ASN A 335 -23.91 -11.99 0.95
C ASN A 335 -23.39 -12.63 -0.34
N ALA A 336 -22.28 -13.34 -0.26
CA ALA A 336 -21.70 -14.01 -1.41
C ALA A 336 -22.58 -15.16 -1.91
N GLY A 337 -22.40 -15.54 -3.17
CA GLY A 337 -22.91 -16.74 -3.76
C GLY A 337 -21.82 -17.72 -4.16
N LYS A 338 -22.21 -18.87 -4.69
CA LYS A 338 -21.27 -19.86 -5.21
C LYS A 338 -21.07 -19.64 -6.71
N ILE A 339 -19.82 -19.54 -7.13
CA ILE A 339 -19.44 -19.65 -8.54
C ILE A 339 -19.27 -21.13 -8.86
N GLU A 340 -19.94 -21.62 -9.90
CA GLU A 340 -19.83 -22.99 -10.37
C GLU A 340 -19.09 -23.00 -11.70
N LEU A 341 -18.04 -23.82 -11.80
CA LEU A 341 -17.31 -24.05 -13.04
C LEU A 341 -17.82 -25.33 -13.72
N SER A 342 -17.84 -25.33 -15.01
CA SER A 342 -18.09 -26.53 -15.80
C SER A 342 -17.03 -27.61 -15.54
N ASP A 343 -17.29 -28.84 -15.90
CA ASP A 343 -16.32 -29.91 -15.82
C ASP A 343 -15.11 -29.68 -16.75
N ASP A 344 -13.98 -30.32 -16.43
CA ASP A 344 -12.72 -30.14 -17.15
C ASP A 344 -12.84 -30.38 -18.66
N ALA A 345 -13.65 -31.34 -19.07
CA ALA A 345 -13.85 -31.65 -20.49
C ALA A 345 -14.56 -30.49 -21.23
N LYS A 346 -15.52 -29.84 -20.57
CA LYS A 346 -16.19 -28.66 -21.12
C LYS A 346 -15.31 -27.44 -21.14
N LEU A 347 -14.50 -27.23 -20.10
CA LEU A 347 -13.54 -26.13 -20.03
C LEU A 347 -12.45 -26.28 -21.12
N GLU A 348 -11.97 -27.49 -21.36
CA GLU A 348 -11.01 -27.78 -22.45
C GLU A 348 -11.67 -27.53 -23.85
N GLU A 349 -12.92 -27.95 -24.08
CA GLU A 349 -13.67 -27.65 -25.29
C GLU A 349 -13.81 -26.14 -25.55
N LEU A 350 -14.02 -25.35 -24.49
CA LEU A 350 -14.15 -23.89 -24.55
C LEU A 350 -12.80 -23.16 -24.68
N GLY A 351 -11.68 -23.86 -24.53
CA GLY A 351 -10.35 -23.27 -24.46
C GLY A 351 -10.14 -22.40 -23.21
N VAL A 352 -10.75 -22.81 -22.11
CA VAL A 352 -10.76 -22.05 -20.84
C VAL A 352 -9.80 -22.67 -19.85
N THR A 353 -9.01 -21.81 -19.21
CA THR A 353 -8.22 -22.12 -18.01
C THR A 353 -8.63 -21.18 -16.88
N TYR A 354 -8.50 -21.64 -15.65
CA TYR A 354 -8.90 -20.84 -14.49
C TYR A 354 -7.93 -20.96 -13.32
N GLU A 355 -8.02 -19.98 -12.44
CA GLU A 355 -7.33 -19.92 -11.16
C GLU A 355 -8.35 -19.52 -10.08
N ILE A 356 -8.36 -20.24 -8.96
CA ILE A 356 -9.23 -19.90 -7.82
C ILE A 356 -8.56 -18.79 -7.04
N ILE A 357 -9.21 -17.62 -6.97
CA ILE A 357 -8.76 -16.49 -6.15
C ILE A 357 -9.12 -16.72 -4.69
N ALA A 358 -10.34 -17.16 -4.41
CA ALA A 358 -10.80 -17.42 -3.06
C ALA A 358 -11.91 -18.47 -3.04
N GLU A 359 -11.91 -19.28 -1.98
CA GLU A 359 -12.94 -20.26 -1.67
C GLU A 359 -13.23 -20.32 -0.17
N THR A 360 -14.44 -20.66 0.19
CA THR A 360 -14.88 -20.80 1.58
C THR A 360 -14.29 -22.03 2.26
N SER A 361 -14.58 -22.19 3.56
CA SER A 361 -14.31 -23.45 4.25
C SER A 361 -15.21 -24.59 3.74
N ASP A 362 -14.84 -25.81 4.10
CA ASP A 362 -15.66 -27.03 3.86
C ASP A 362 -16.92 -27.09 4.71
N LYS A 363 -17.09 -26.16 5.67
CA LYS A 363 -18.28 -26.03 6.53
C LYS A 363 -19.32 -25.05 5.97
N ALA A 364 -19.00 -24.32 4.91
CA ALA A 364 -19.96 -23.42 4.27
C ALA A 364 -21.07 -24.21 3.57
N PHE A 365 -22.22 -23.60 3.42
CA PHE A 365 -23.36 -24.20 2.70
C PHE A 365 -24.16 -23.13 1.95
N ILE A 366 -24.93 -23.56 0.95
CA ILE A 366 -25.83 -22.67 0.20
C ILE A 366 -27.23 -22.70 0.84
N ARG A 367 -27.66 -21.56 1.35
CA ARG A 367 -29.00 -21.33 1.85
C ARG A 367 -30.00 -21.23 0.70
N LYS A 368 -30.98 -22.16 0.68
CA LYS A 368 -32.10 -22.16 -0.25
C LYS A 368 -33.38 -21.68 0.44
N ASP A 369 -33.49 -21.85 1.74
CA ASP A 369 -34.68 -21.47 2.52
C ASP A 369 -34.55 -20.09 3.14
N PHE A 370 -34.93 -19.07 2.42
CA PHE A 370 -34.95 -17.69 2.89
C PHE A 370 -36.10 -17.37 3.88
N THR A 371 -36.96 -18.36 4.18
CA THR A 371 -38.03 -18.18 5.17
C THR A 371 -37.57 -18.36 6.61
N THR A 372 -36.39 -18.94 6.83
CA THR A 372 -35.79 -19.10 8.13
C THR A 372 -34.80 -17.99 8.47
N SER A 373 -34.82 -17.54 9.72
CA SER A 373 -33.80 -16.62 10.26
C SER A 373 -32.65 -17.37 10.95
N SER A 374 -32.67 -18.71 10.98
CA SER A 374 -31.58 -19.51 11.57
C SER A 374 -30.31 -19.36 10.75
N SER A 375 -29.17 -19.18 11.40
CA SER A 375 -27.85 -19.24 10.75
C SER A 375 -27.37 -20.67 10.48
N SER A 376 -28.03 -21.68 11.06
CA SER A 376 -27.66 -23.08 10.88
C SER A 376 -28.34 -23.67 9.63
N ARG A 377 -27.67 -24.64 9.02
CA ARG A 377 -28.18 -25.37 7.85
C ARG A 377 -29.50 -26.07 8.14
N THR A 378 -30.40 -26.08 7.17
CA THR A 378 -31.69 -26.81 7.21
C THR A 378 -31.68 -27.92 6.16
N GLU A 379 -32.72 -28.80 6.17
CA GLU A 379 -32.86 -29.88 5.17
C GLU A 379 -33.08 -29.39 3.74
N LYS A 380 -33.54 -28.15 3.57
CA LYS A 380 -33.79 -27.54 2.24
C LYS A 380 -32.51 -26.92 1.64
N ASP A 381 -31.50 -26.70 2.46
CA ASP A 381 -30.24 -26.10 2.05
C ASP A 381 -29.31 -27.16 1.41
N GLU A 382 -28.35 -26.71 0.61
CA GLU A 382 -27.31 -27.60 0.07
C GLU A 382 -26.47 -28.22 1.19
N ALA A 383 -25.80 -29.32 0.88
CA ALA A 383 -24.83 -29.93 1.79
C ALA A 383 -23.66 -28.96 2.05
N GLU A 384 -23.02 -29.12 3.21
CA GLU A 384 -21.78 -28.42 3.53
C GLU A 384 -20.68 -28.77 2.51
N GLY A 385 -19.86 -27.78 2.16
CA GLY A 385 -18.76 -27.93 1.24
C GLY A 385 -18.12 -26.60 0.89
N SER A 386 -16.87 -26.64 0.43
CA SER A 386 -16.19 -25.45 -0.08
C SER A 386 -16.88 -24.89 -1.33
N ALA A 387 -16.92 -23.58 -1.45
CA ALA A 387 -17.52 -22.87 -2.57
C ALA A 387 -16.56 -21.80 -3.11
N ILE A 388 -16.36 -21.78 -4.42
CA ILE A 388 -15.59 -20.74 -5.09
C ILE A 388 -16.37 -19.41 -4.98
N ILE A 389 -15.71 -18.38 -4.49
CA ILE A 389 -16.24 -17.03 -4.31
C ILE A 389 -15.46 -15.96 -5.09
N GLY A 390 -14.33 -16.34 -5.65
CA GLY A 390 -13.52 -15.52 -6.55
C GLY A 390 -12.70 -16.38 -7.50
N THR A 391 -12.66 -16.04 -8.78
CA THR A 391 -11.91 -16.77 -9.80
C THR A 391 -11.37 -15.83 -10.88
N TYR A 392 -10.20 -16.18 -11.43
CA TYR A 392 -9.62 -15.61 -12.62
C TYR A 392 -9.65 -16.63 -13.74
N ILE A 393 -10.21 -16.26 -14.87
CA ILE A 393 -10.48 -17.16 -15.99
C ILE A 393 -9.88 -16.57 -17.26
N THR A 394 -9.15 -17.39 -18.01
CA THR A 394 -8.60 -17.03 -19.31
C THR A 394 -9.24 -17.93 -20.38
N LYS A 395 -9.85 -17.30 -21.38
CA LYS A 395 -10.42 -17.98 -22.55
C LYS A 395 -9.53 -17.73 -23.76
N LYS A 396 -8.98 -18.79 -24.33
CA LYS A 396 -8.20 -18.72 -25.57
C LYS A 396 -9.13 -18.42 -26.75
N ILE A 397 -8.87 -17.33 -27.47
CA ILE A 397 -9.60 -16.96 -28.69
C ILE A 397 -8.80 -17.38 -29.92
N SER A 398 -7.50 -17.17 -29.93
CA SER A 398 -6.54 -17.59 -30.95
C SER A 398 -5.17 -17.83 -30.31
N ASP A 399 -4.15 -18.16 -31.11
CA ASP A 399 -2.80 -18.40 -30.56
C ASP A 399 -2.19 -17.16 -29.90
N ASP A 400 -2.53 -15.96 -30.38
CA ASP A 400 -1.98 -14.68 -29.90
C ASP A 400 -3.04 -13.80 -29.19
N LYS A 401 -4.23 -14.35 -28.91
CA LYS A 401 -5.34 -13.58 -28.31
C LYS A 401 -6.11 -14.42 -27.32
N ASP A 402 -6.31 -13.85 -26.15
CA ASP A 402 -7.17 -14.38 -25.09
C ASP A 402 -8.16 -13.32 -24.62
N SER A 403 -9.26 -13.76 -24.05
CA SER A 403 -10.17 -12.94 -23.26
C SER A 403 -10.04 -13.34 -21.80
N GLN A 404 -10.14 -12.38 -20.90
CA GLN A 404 -9.95 -12.61 -19.46
C GLN A 404 -11.16 -12.13 -18.67
N LEU A 405 -11.51 -12.92 -17.68
CA LEU A 405 -12.56 -12.61 -16.71
C LEU A 405 -12.00 -12.77 -15.30
N ILE A 406 -12.04 -11.71 -14.51
CA ILE A 406 -11.94 -11.81 -13.05
C ILE A 406 -13.33 -11.67 -12.49
N MET A 407 -13.71 -12.62 -11.65
CA MET A 407 -15.05 -12.68 -11.11
C MET A 407 -15.05 -12.85 -9.60
N TYR A 408 -15.88 -12.06 -8.94
CA TYR A 408 -16.22 -12.21 -7.54
C TYR A 408 -17.72 -12.37 -7.38
N SER A 409 -18.13 -13.33 -6.57
CA SER A 409 -19.54 -13.67 -6.35
C SER A 409 -20.28 -12.69 -5.45
N ASN A 410 -19.86 -11.42 -5.47
CA ASN A 410 -20.45 -10.34 -4.71
C ASN A 410 -20.03 -8.98 -5.30
N GLU A 411 -20.96 -8.03 -5.38
CA GLU A 411 -20.64 -6.64 -5.76
C GLU A 411 -20.48 -5.75 -4.54
N LEU A 412 -21.16 -6.11 -3.42
CA LEU A 412 -21.24 -5.24 -2.25
C LEU A 412 -19.89 -5.05 -1.57
N PHE A 413 -18.97 -6.03 -1.67
CA PHE A 413 -17.64 -5.89 -1.07
C PHE A 413 -16.79 -4.79 -1.73
N ALA A 414 -17.09 -4.43 -2.97
CA ALA A 414 -16.46 -3.33 -3.70
C ALA A 414 -17.20 -2.00 -3.53
N SER A 415 -18.32 -2.00 -2.81
CA SER A 415 -19.25 -0.87 -2.76
C SER A 415 -19.00 0.08 -1.60
N ASP A 416 -19.63 1.25 -1.72
CA ASP A 416 -19.68 2.28 -0.68
C ASP A 416 -20.74 1.98 0.39
N LEU A 417 -21.31 0.77 0.38
CA LEU A 417 -22.33 0.34 1.35
C LEU A 417 -21.76 0.47 2.77
N PRO A 418 -22.45 1.19 3.68
CA PRO A 418 -22.04 1.26 5.07
C PRO A 418 -22.23 -0.08 5.77
N VAL A 419 -21.18 -0.58 6.39
CA VAL A 419 -21.14 -1.81 7.16
C VAL A 419 -20.73 -1.52 8.59
N GLN A 420 -21.50 -2.08 9.54
CA GLN A 420 -21.14 -2.01 10.94
C GLN A 420 -19.99 -2.98 11.24
N TYR A 421 -18.85 -2.44 11.66
CA TYR A 421 -17.69 -3.21 12.08
C TYR A 421 -17.30 -2.83 13.51
N ALA A 422 -17.45 -3.76 14.44
CA ALA A 422 -17.28 -3.51 15.88
C ALA A 422 -18.16 -2.32 16.34
N GLN A 423 -17.57 -1.22 16.79
CA GLN A 423 -18.29 -0.02 17.21
C GLN A 423 -18.23 1.14 16.17
N TYR A 424 -17.69 0.85 14.98
CA TYR A 424 -17.56 1.82 13.91
C TYR A 424 -18.42 1.42 12.71
N THR A 425 -18.78 2.40 11.90
CA THR A 425 -19.38 2.17 10.58
C THR A 425 -18.31 2.50 9.53
N THR A 426 -18.05 1.59 8.62
CA THR A 426 -17.15 1.80 7.50
C THR A 426 -17.82 1.39 6.20
N ASN A 427 -17.27 1.78 5.05
CA ASN A 427 -17.76 1.30 3.77
C ASN A 427 -17.24 -0.12 3.49
N ALA A 428 -18.03 -0.94 2.84
CA ALA A 428 -17.68 -2.32 2.53
C ALA A 428 -16.35 -2.44 1.78
N VAL A 429 -16.09 -1.53 0.86
CA VAL A 429 -14.84 -1.46 0.10
C VAL A 429 -13.58 -1.25 0.98
N ASN A 430 -13.75 -0.67 2.16
CA ASN A 430 -12.66 -0.41 3.10
C ASN A 430 -12.46 -1.54 4.13
N LEU A 431 -13.30 -2.59 4.11
CA LEU A 431 -13.10 -3.77 4.95
C LEU A 431 -11.90 -4.57 4.45
N TYR A 432 -10.97 -4.88 5.35
CA TYR A 432 -9.75 -5.63 5.02
C TYR A 432 -9.00 -5.03 3.82
N ASN A 433 -8.75 -5.83 2.77
CA ASN A 433 -8.09 -5.39 1.54
C ASN A 433 -9.05 -5.35 0.34
N ASN A 434 -10.36 -5.23 0.57
CA ASN A 434 -11.33 -5.23 -0.53
C ASN A 434 -10.96 -4.25 -1.64
N LYS A 435 -10.63 -3.00 -1.27
CA LYS A 435 -10.21 -1.97 -2.22
C LYS A 435 -8.98 -2.40 -3.03
N ASP A 436 -7.93 -2.87 -2.34
CA ASP A 436 -6.69 -3.28 -3.01
C ASP A 436 -6.90 -4.44 -3.97
N ILE A 437 -7.76 -5.40 -3.61
CA ILE A 437 -8.09 -6.55 -4.44
C ILE A 437 -8.77 -6.11 -5.73
N ILE A 438 -9.75 -5.21 -5.66
CA ILE A 438 -10.45 -4.70 -6.86
C ILE A 438 -9.51 -3.89 -7.75
N LEU A 439 -8.74 -2.96 -7.17
CA LEU A 439 -7.81 -2.13 -7.94
C LEU A 439 -6.72 -2.97 -8.60
N ASN A 440 -6.17 -3.98 -7.91
CA ASN A 440 -5.19 -4.90 -8.48
C ASN A 440 -5.81 -5.79 -9.57
N SER A 441 -7.07 -6.20 -9.43
CA SER A 441 -7.78 -6.96 -10.47
C SER A 441 -7.93 -6.12 -11.74
N ILE A 442 -8.33 -4.86 -11.63
CA ILE A 442 -8.43 -3.96 -12.80
C ILE A 442 -7.06 -3.67 -13.38
N SER A 443 -6.04 -3.43 -12.56
CA SER A 443 -4.67 -3.22 -13.02
C SER A 443 -4.14 -4.41 -13.83
N HIS A 444 -4.44 -5.63 -13.38
CA HIS A 444 -4.10 -6.84 -14.13
C HIS A 444 -4.84 -6.92 -15.46
N LEU A 445 -6.17 -6.73 -15.46
CA LEU A 445 -7.01 -6.78 -16.66
C LEU A 445 -6.65 -5.69 -17.69
N THR A 446 -6.17 -4.54 -17.23
CA THR A 446 -5.71 -3.44 -18.09
C THR A 446 -4.23 -3.54 -18.47
N GLU A 447 -3.58 -4.67 -18.16
CA GLU A 447 -2.15 -4.95 -18.41
C GLU A 447 -1.18 -3.96 -17.73
N ARG A 448 -1.67 -3.27 -16.70
CA ARG A 448 -0.87 -2.34 -15.89
C ARG A 448 -0.23 -3.06 -14.69
N THR A 449 0.61 -4.03 -14.97
CA THR A 449 1.31 -4.81 -13.92
C THR A 449 2.27 -3.96 -13.07
N ASP A 450 2.61 -2.77 -13.55
CA ASP A 450 3.38 -1.76 -12.82
C ASP A 450 2.57 -1.06 -11.72
N THR A 451 1.23 -1.13 -11.75
CA THR A 451 0.35 -0.53 -10.75
C THR A 451 -0.16 -1.52 -9.70
N ILE A 452 0.12 -2.83 -9.86
CA ILE A 452 -0.25 -3.83 -8.86
C ILE A 452 0.56 -3.57 -7.58
N ALA A 453 -0.13 -3.21 -6.51
CA ALA A 453 0.47 -2.68 -5.30
C ALA A 453 -0.26 -3.11 -4.04
N ALA A 454 0.51 -3.38 -2.98
CA ALA A 454 0.01 -3.29 -1.61
C ALA A 454 0.16 -1.84 -1.15
N ARG A 455 -0.93 -1.10 -1.12
CA ARG A 455 -0.93 0.27 -0.63
C ARG A 455 -0.60 0.28 0.86
N LYS A 456 0.28 1.18 1.28
CA LYS A 456 0.60 1.32 2.70
C LYS A 456 -0.71 1.56 3.47
N LYS A 457 -1.14 0.60 4.28
CA LYS A 457 -2.19 0.84 5.25
C LYS A 457 -1.55 1.55 6.44
N ASP A 458 -2.04 2.72 6.72
CA ASP A 458 -1.77 3.38 7.98
C ASP A 458 -2.61 2.69 9.07
N ASP A 459 -2.12 1.53 9.56
CA ASP A 459 -2.65 0.93 10.77
C ASP A 459 -2.24 1.83 11.94
N THR A 460 -3.01 2.86 12.17
CA THR A 460 -3.00 3.66 13.40
C THR A 460 -3.53 2.88 14.60
N GLN A 461 -3.57 1.54 14.52
CA GLN A 461 -3.75 0.73 15.70
C GLN A 461 -2.59 1.06 16.66
N PRO A 462 -2.86 1.61 17.83
CA PRO A 462 -1.79 1.83 18.79
C PRO A 462 -1.09 0.49 19.00
N TYR A 463 0.22 0.48 18.79
CA TYR A 463 1.03 -0.73 19.00
C TYR A 463 0.80 -1.21 20.42
N THR A 464 -0.02 -2.22 20.57
CA THR A 464 -0.24 -2.88 21.87
C THR A 464 0.92 -3.81 22.10
N VAL A 465 1.86 -3.34 22.93
CA VAL A 465 2.98 -4.16 23.39
C VAL A 465 2.40 -5.39 24.08
N THR A 466 2.69 -6.58 23.59
CA THR A 466 2.30 -7.82 24.27
C THR A 466 3.00 -7.91 25.63
N ASP A 467 2.40 -8.62 26.59
CA ASP A 467 2.99 -8.80 27.93
C ASP A 467 4.43 -9.33 27.86
N GLN A 468 4.75 -10.18 26.88
CA GLN A 468 6.11 -10.70 26.67
C GLN A 468 7.07 -9.61 26.16
N GLN A 469 6.64 -8.77 25.25
CA GLN A 469 7.44 -7.63 24.74
C GLN A 469 7.66 -6.58 25.82
N ASP A 470 6.65 -6.29 26.65
CA ASP A 470 6.75 -5.36 27.78
C ASP A 470 7.80 -5.83 28.79
N VAL A 471 7.79 -7.13 29.13
CA VAL A 471 8.81 -7.73 30.00
C VAL A 471 10.21 -7.61 29.40
N ILE A 472 10.38 -7.86 28.10
CA ILE A 472 11.67 -7.73 27.40
C ILE A 472 12.14 -6.28 27.43
N ILE A 473 11.27 -5.33 27.09
CA ILE A 473 11.60 -3.90 27.08
C ILE A 473 12.01 -3.43 28.49
N LYS A 474 11.23 -3.77 29.51
CA LYS A 474 11.56 -3.46 30.92
C LYS A 474 12.88 -4.10 31.34
N THR A 475 13.14 -5.32 30.93
CA THR A 475 14.40 -6.02 31.21
C THR A 475 15.60 -5.29 30.58
N ILE A 476 15.50 -4.90 29.32
CA ILE A 476 16.57 -4.15 28.64
C ILE A 476 16.79 -2.79 29.31
N ILE A 477 15.74 -2.05 29.61
CA ILE A 477 15.84 -0.69 30.13
C ILE A 477 16.36 -0.67 31.59
N PHE A 478 15.98 -1.62 32.42
CA PHE A 478 16.31 -1.60 33.86
C PHE A 478 17.40 -2.58 34.24
N VAL A 479 17.35 -3.82 33.76
CA VAL A 479 18.28 -4.88 34.21
C VAL A 479 19.66 -4.70 33.59
N VAL A 480 19.76 -4.37 32.32
CA VAL A 480 21.06 -4.21 31.64
C VAL A 480 21.88 -3.05 32.23
N PRO A 481 21.36 -1.82 32.44
CA PRO A 481 22.11 -0.75 33.10
C PRO A 481 22.48 -1.12 34.55
N MET A 482 21.62 -1.79 35.29
CA MET A 482 21.91 -2.23 36.66
C MET A 482 23.05 -3.24 36.69
N LEU A 483 23.12 -4.17 35.76
CA LEU A 483 24.23 -5.12 35.63
C LEU A 483 25.57 -4.38 35.30
N ILE A 484 25.53 -3.40 34.42
CA ILE A 484 26.70 -2.60 34.07
C ILE A 484 27.22 -1.85 35.30
N ILE A 485 26.33 -1.27 36.10
CA ILE A 485 26.68 -0.57 37.35
C ILE A 485 27.29 -1.56 38.35
N LEU A 486 26.69 -2.75 38.55
CA LEU A 486 27.19 -3.80 39.42
C LEU A 486 28.62 -4.25 39.02
N VAL A 487 28.80 -4.53 37.71
CA VAL A 487 30.14 -4.86 37.19
C VAL A 487 31.15 -3.73 37.48
N GLY A 488 30.77 -2.48 37.28
CA GLY A 488 31.56 -1.31 37.59
C GLY A 488 31.98 -1.25 39.06
N ILE A 489 31.03 -1.50 39.99
CA ILE A 489 31.27 -1.55 41.42
C ILE A 489 32.24 -2.69 41.78
N VAL A 490 31.98 -3.91 41.26
CA VAL A 490 32.85 -5.09 41.53
C VAL A 490 34.28 -4.83 41.03
N VAL A 491 34.45 -4.31 39.84
CA VAL A 491 35.75 -3.95 39.28
C VAL A 491 36.42 -2.84 40.14
N GLY A 492 35.64 -1.87 40.59
CA GLY A 492 36.14 -0.80 41.49
C GLY A 492 36.65 -1.36 42.85
N VAL A 493 35.86 -2.24 43.47
CA VAL A 493 36.25 -2.91 44.75
C VAL A 493 37.46 -3.83 44.57
N TYR A 494 37.47 -4.63 43.49
CA TYR A 494 38.58 -5.51 43.16
C TYR A 494 39.89 -4.70 42.95
N ARG A 495 39.84 -3.57 42.25
CA ARG A 495 40.96 -2.68 42.06
C ARG A 495 41.43 -2.01 43.37
N LYS A 496 40.51 -1.70 44.30
CA LYS A 496 40.83 -1.12 45.61
C LYS A 496 41.47 -2.13 46.55
N ARG A 497 41.11 -3.44 46.45
CA ARG A 497 41.75 -4.51 47.27
C ARG A 497 43.13 -4.95 46.76
N LYS A 498 43.47 -4.69 45.50
CA LYS A 498 44.77 -5.00 44.91
C LYS A 498 45.78 -3.86 45.04
N ARG A 499 45.39 -2.72 45.63
CA ARG A 499 46.24 -1.64 46.08
C ARG A 499 46.49 -1.75 47.59
#